data_105ad33f6b62f6fdd486f68a54de4f67
#
_entry.id   105ad33f6b62f6fdd486f68a54de4f67
#
_cell.length_a   1.000
_cell.length_b   1.000
_cell.length_c   1.000
_cell.angle_alpha   90.00
_cell.angle_beta   90.00
_cell.angle_gamma   90.00
#
_symmetry.space_group_name_H-M   'P 1'
#
loop_
_entity.id
_entity.type
_entity.pdbx_description
1 polymer ?
#
loop_
_entity_poly.entity_id
_entity_poly.type
_entity_poly.pdbx_seq_one_letter_code
_entity_poly.pdbx_strand_id
1 'polypeptide(L)'
;MTRAAPAGARLRAARPWRGRSPAARLALACCLLLVVLTVLVVTRATQAVDQSVLDRLRPFDAWGEAQVGWSPWMDRLRPEHMYLLLGAVALGASLWRGSWWPAVLAVVLAGVSAGLALALKAAVHRTDPHGFVTDSGGAFPSGHTVALVVCLGGCLLVLRPRVRWWLWLLVPAAGALLTTSLLVAGAHWLTDVLGGALLGVALLAVGSRLRVRRLAHGVGGPTRRAGAAGP
;
A
#
# COMPACT_ATOMS: atom_id res chain seq x y z
N MET A 1 -62.53 -11.26 -29.36
CA MET A 1 -61.67 -10.42 -28.48
C MET A 1 -60.72 -11.28 -27.71
N THR A 2 -59.54 -11.53 -28.26
CA THR A 2 -58.50 -12.39 -27.71
C THR A 2 -57.47 -11.49 -27.00
N ARG A 3 -57.38 -11.57 -25.67
CA ARG A 3 -56.38 -10.88 -24.88
C ARG A 3 -55.03 -11.60 -25.04
N ALA A 4 -54.04 -10.90 -25.60
CA ALA A 4 -52.67 -11.33 -25.66
C ALA A 4 -52.04 -11.29 -24.23
N ALA A 5 -51.41 -12.39 -23.86
CA ALA A 5 -50.62 -12.48 -22.62
C ALA A 5 -49.36 -11.62 -22.70
N PRO A 6 -48.93 -10.99 -21.59
CA PRO A 6 -47.69 -10.21 -21.59
C PRO A 6 -46.49 -11.15 -21.64
N ALA A 7 -45.71 -11.00 -22.69
CA ALA A 7 -44.44 -11.70 -22.90
C ALA A 7 -43.36 -11.24 -21.93
N GLY A 8 -42.71 -12.22 -21.30
CA GLY A 8 -41.28 -12.11 -21.01
C GLY A 8 -40.85 -11.43 -19.74
N ALA A 9 -41.09 -12.10 -18.59
CA ALA A 9 -40.16 -11.99 -17.48
C ALA A 9 -38.81 -12.64 -17.91
N ARG A 10 -37.91 -11.87 -18.48
CA ARG A 10 -36.53 -12.32 -18.72
C ARG A 10 -35.92 -12.59 -17.35
N LEU A 11 -35.86 -13.85 -16.98
CA LEU A 11 -35.05 -14.34 -15.88
C LEU A 11 -33.64 -13.76 -16.09
N ARG A 12 -33.23 -12.84 -15.21
CA ARG A 12 -31.84 -12.39 -15.12
C ARG A 12 -31.02 -13.63 -14.81
N ALA A 13 -30.43 -14.21 -15.86
CA ALA A 13 -29.47 -15.29 -15.70
C ALA A 13 -28.46 -14.89 -14.62
N ALA A 14 -28.35 -15.70 -13.59
CA ALA A 14 -27.37 -15.55 -12.53
C ALA A 14 -25.99 -15.37 -13.19
N ARG A 15 -25.37 -14.21 -12.99
CA ARG A 15 -24.04 -13.94 -13.54
C ARG A 15 -23.11 -15.04 -13.04
N PRO A 16 -22.41 -15.74 -13.95
CA PRO A 16 -21.47 -16.77 -13.52
C PRO A 16 -20.46 -16.16 -12.57
N TRP A 17 -20.03 -16.94 -11.60
CA TRP A 17 -19.09 -16.64 -10.54
C TRP A 17 -17.85 -15.93 -11.12
N ARG A 18 -17.82 -14.60 -11.03
CA ARG A 18 -16.70 -13.80 -11.55
C ARG A 18 -15.49 -14.13 -10.69
N GLY A 19 -14.49 -14.78 -11.26
CA GLY A 19 -13.21 -15.06 -10.65
C GLY A 19 -12.65 -13.80 -9.95
N ARG A 20 -11.86 -13.98 -8.89
CA ARG A 20 -11.30 -12.89 -8.08
C ARG A 20 -10.70 -11.83 -8.98
N SER A 21 -11.03 -10.55 -8.74
CA SER A 21 -10.49 -9.43 -9.52
C SER A 21 -8.95 -9.43 -9.49
N PRO A 22 -8.28 -8.86 -10.51
CA PRO A 22 -6.81 -8.79 -10.54
C PRO A 22 -6.21 -8.22 -9.24
N ALA A 23 -6.82 -7.16 -8.69
CA ALA A 23 -6.39 -6.58 -7.41
C ALA A 23 -6.53 -7.55 -6.22
N ALA A 24 -7.57 -8.42 -6.21
CA ALA A 24 -7.67 -9.43 -5.15
C ALA A 24 -6.63 -10.54 -5.29
N ARG A 25 -6.31 -10.92 -6.51
CA ARG A 25 -5.24 -11.91 -6.76
C ARG A 25 -3.89 -11.34 -6.36
N LEU A 26 -3.62 -10.07 -6.69
CA LEU A 26 -2.41 -9.37 -6.28
C LEU A 26 -2.29 -9.28 -4.76
N ALA A 27 -3.36 -8.82 -4.08
CA ALA A 27 -3.36 -8.74 -2.62
C ALA A 27 -3.08 -10.10 -1.98
N LEU A 28 -3.76 -11.16 -2.45
CA LEU A 28 -3.55 -12.52 -1.93
C LEU A 28 -2.11 -13.00 -2.18
N ALA A 29 -1.57 -12.80 -3.38
CA ALA A 29 -0.20 -13.18 -3.70
C ALA A 29 0.81 -12.45 -2.80
N CYS A 30 0.67 -11.13 -2.63
CA CYS A 30 1.53 -10.37 -1.73
C CYS A 30 1.41 -10.83 -0.26
N CYS A 31 0.21 -11.13 0.21
CA CYS A 31 0.02 -11.66 1.57
C CYS A 31 0.69 -13.03 1.75
N LEU A 32 0.53 -13.95 0.79
CA LEU A 32 1.17 -15.27 0.84
C LEU A 32 2.70 -15.14 0.81
N LEU A 33 3.24 -14.31 -0.09
CA LEU A 33 4.67 -14.04 -0.15
C LEU A 33 5.19 -13.39 1.14
N LEU A 34 4.44 -12.47 1.74
CA LEU A 34 4.80 -11.86 3.02
C LEU A 34 4.85 -12.90 4.13
N VAL A 35 3.89 -13.82 4.21
CA VAL A 35 3.89 -14.91 5.19
C VAL A 35 5.11 -15.80 4.99
N VAL A 36 5.38 -16.23 3.76
CA VAL A 36 6.57 -17.05 3.45
C VAL A 36 7.84 -16.31 3.84
N LEU A 37 7.98 -15.04 3.45
CA LEU A 37 9.14 -14.23 3.80
C LEU A 37 9.29 -14.07 5.31
N THR A 38 8.19 -13.85 6.04
CA THR A 38 8.21 -13.76 7.51
C THR A 38 8.74 -15.06 8.14
N VAL A 39 8.28 -16.21 7.68
CA VAL A 39 8.78 -17.51 8.15
C VAL A 39 10.28 -17.65 7.87
N LEU A 40 10.73 -17.32 6.66
CA LEU A 40 12.15 -17.39 6.30
C LEU A 40 13.02 -16.45 7.13
N VAL A 41 12.51 -15.26 7.47
CA VAL A 41 13.20 -14.31 8.35
C VAL A 41 13.27 -14.83 9.78
N VAL A 42 12.16 -15.32 10.33
CA VAL A 42 12.12 -15.88 11.71
C VAL A 42 13.02 -17.09 11.85
N THR A 43 13.07 -17.96 10.84
CA THR A 43 13.96 -19.13 10.81
C THR A 43 15.40 -18.80 10.43
N ARG A 44 15.73 -17.52 10.18
CA ARG A 44 17.05 -17.03 9.73
C ARG A 44 17.52 -17.62 8.39
N ALA A 45 16.63 -18.22 7.61
CA ALA A 45 16.97 -18.80 6.31
C ALA A 45 17.43 -17.74 5.28
N THR A 46 17.09 -16.47 5.47
CA THR A 46 17.52 -15.35 4.63
C THR A 46 18.82 -14.69 5.08
N GLN A 47 19.38 -15.08 6.22
CA GLN A 47 20.49 -14.36 6.85
C GLN A 47 21.72 -14.24 5.94
N ALA A 48 22.06 -15.33 5.22
CA ALA A 48 23.21 -15.31 4.32
C ALA A 48 23.04 -14.34 3.14
N VAL A 49 21.81 -14.24 2.61
CA VAL A 49 21.48 -13.30 1.53
C VAL A 49 21.53 -11.86 2.05
N ASP A 50 20.89 -11.59 3.18
CA ASP A 50 20.88 -10.28 3.79
C ASP A 50 22.29 -9.80 4.13
N GLN A 51 23.10 -10.67 4.71
CA GLN A 51 24.50 -10.36 5.04
C GLN A 51 25.34 -10.09 3.76
N SER A 52 25.16 -10.92 2.71
CA SER A 52 25.92 -10.72 1.46
C SER A 52 25.60 -9.40 0.77
N VAL A 53 24.36 -8.91 0.90
CA VAL A 53 23.96 -7.61 0.36
C VAL A 53 24.56 -6.49 1.21
N LEU A 54 24.51 -6.62 2.53
CA LEU A 54 25.11 -5.64 3.46
C LEU A 54 26.61 -5.49 3.20
N ASP A 55 27.35 -6.60 3.13
CA ASP A 55 28.80 -6.61 2.94
C ASP A 55 29.22 -5.96 1.60
N ARG A 56 28.38 -6.08 0.55
CA ARG A 56 28.64 -5.41 -0.73
C ARG A 56 28.39 -3.91 -0.69
N LEU A 57 27.39 -3.47 0.06
CA LEU A 57 27.00 -2.05 0.14
C LEU A 57 27.74 -1.30 1.24
N ARG A 58 28.22 -2.03 2.26
CA ARG A 58 29.00 -1.51 3.38
C ARG A 58 30.21 -2.42 3.70
N PRO A 59 31.21 -2.44 2.83
CA PRO A 59 32.43 -3.22 3.11
C PRO A 59 33.02 -2.80 4.47
N PHE A 60 33.33 -3.80 5.31
CA PHE A 60 33.89 -3.59 6.66
C PHE A 60 32.99 -2.80 7.63
N ASP A 61 31.69 -2.70 7.32
CA ASP A 61 30.73 -1.86 8.06
C ASP A 61 31.18 -0.38 8.19
N ALA A 62 31.96 0.09 7.23
CA ALA A 62 32.51 1.42 7.24
C ALA A 62 31.47 2.49 6.91
N TRP A 63 31.57 3.65 7.57
CA TRP A 63 30.79 4.85 7.24
C TRP A 63 31.65 5.76 6.36
N GLY A 64 31.30 5.87 5.10
CA GLY A 64 32.04 6.64 4.09
C GLY A 64 31.16 7.63 3.33
N GLU A 65 31.67 8.17 2.23
CA GLU A 65 30.97 9.16 1.39
C GLU A 65 29.62 8.66 0.88
N ALA A 66 29.52 7.37 0.51
CA ALA A 66 28.27 6.79 0.06
C ALA A 66 27.18 6.85 1.13
N GLN A 67 27.52 6.53 2.39
CA GLN A 67 26.60 6.59 3.53
C GLN A 67 26.15 8.01 3.80
N VAL A 68 27.09 8.97 3.77
CA VAL A 68 26.80 10.41 3.93
C VAL A 68 25.88 10.91 2.82
N GLY A 69 26.11 10.50 1.57
CA GLY A 69 25.30 10.91 0.43
C GLY A 69 23.87 10.33 0.42
N TRP A 70 23.70 9.07 0.89
CA TRP A 70 22.42 8.39 0.84
C TRP A 70 21.56 8.53 2.11
N SER A 71 22.16 8.66 3.29
CA SER A 71 21.43 8.75 4.57
C SER A 71 20.36 9.84 4.63
N PRO A 72 20.55 11.05 4.04
CA PRO A 72 19.53 12.10 4.11
C PRO A 72 18.19 11.74 3.46
N TRP A 73 18.18 10.78 2.52
CA TRP A 73 16.94 10.33 1.91
C TRP A 73 16.09 9.50 2.86
N MET A 74 16.72 8.71 3.73
CA MET A 74 16.02 7.98 4.79
C MET A 74 15.28 8.96 5.72
N ASP A 75 15.94 10.04 6.14
CA ASP A 75 15.34 11.04 7.03
C ASP A 75 14.22 11.84 6.37
N ARG A 76 14.38 12.19 5.08
CA ARG A 76 13.34 12.90 4.33
C ARG A 76 12.11 12.04 4.08
N LEU A 77 12.30 10.74 3.90
CA LEU A 77 11.24 9.77 3.60
C LEU A 77 10.79 8.98 4.84
N ARG A 78 10.88 9.59 6.04
CA ARG A 78 10.39 8.99 7.29
C ARG A 78 8.89 8.68 7.22
N PRO A 79 8.44 7.62 7.89
CA PRO A 79 7.02 7.21 7.86
C PRO A 79 6.06 8.34 8.21
N GLU A 80 6.37 9.14 9.23
CA GLU A 80 5.54 10.26 9.67
C GLU A 80 5.37 11.33 8.57
N HIS A 81 6.45 11.68 7.85
CA HIS A 81 6.39 12.65 6.75
C HIS A 81 5.54 12.10 5.60
N MET A 82 5.66 10.81 5.30
CA MET A 82 4.88 10.15 4.24
C MET A 82 3.39 10.13 4.58
N TYR A 83 3.03 9.78 5.81
CA TYR A 83 1.63 9.77 6.21
C TYR A 83 1.02 11.18 6.30
N LEU A 84 1.79 12.17 6.75
CA LEU A 84 1.36 13.58 6.72
C LEU A 84 1.12 14.06 5.29
N LEU A 85 2.01 13.73 4.36
CA LEU A 85 1.84 14.05 2.94
C LEU A 85 0.58 13.41 2.37
N LEU A 86 0.35 12.12 2.62
CA LEU A 86 -0.87 11.43 2.19
C LEU A 86 -2.13 12.11 2.78
N GLY A 87 -2.09 12.46 4.06
CA GLY A 87 -3.18 13.15 4.74
C GLY A 87 -3.47 14.52 4.13
N ALA A 88 -2.44 15.33 3.88
CA ALA A 88 -2.57 16.67 3.27
C ALA A 88 -3.15 16.59 1.84
N VAL A 89 -2.64 15.66 1.01
CA VAL A 89 -3.14 15.42 -0.36
C VAL A 89 -4.60 14.95 -0.33
N ALA A 90 -4.93 14.05 0.58
CA ALA A 90 -6.29 13.53 0.70
C ALA A 90 -7.27 14.58 1.22
N LEU A 91 -6.86 15.43 2.16
CA LEU A 91 -7.66 16.55 2.64
C LEU A 91 -7.93 17.55 1.50
N GLY A 92 -6.90 17.97 0.76
CA GLY A 92 -7.06 18.83 -0.40
C GLY A 92 -7.99 18.24 -1.45
N ALA A 93 -7.86 16.94 -1.74
CA ALA A 93 -8.76 16.23 -2.66
C ALA A 93 -10.20 16.15 -2.11
N SER A 94 -10.38 16.05 -0.81
CA SER A 94 -11.70 16.03 -0.16
C SER A 94 -12.40 17.37 -0.26
N LEU A 95 -11.69 18.46 0.04
CA LEU A 95 -12.20 19.83 -0.05
C LEU A 95 -12.56 20.17 -1.50
N TRP A 96 -11.68 19.88 -2.43
CA TRP A 96 -11.91 20.15 -3.87
C TRP A 96 -13.11 19.39 -4.44
N ARG A 97 -13.40 18.17 -3.94
CA ARG A 97 -14.51 17.34 -4.44
C ARG A 97 -15.77 17.44 -3.62
N GLY A 98 -15.78 18.18 -2.51
CA GLY A 98 -16.91 18.20 -1.58
C GLY A 98 -17.24 16.82 -1.01
N SER A 99 -16.24 15.96 -0.78
CA SER A 99 -16.44 14.58 -0.33
C SER A 99 -15.33 14.14 0.63
N TRP A 100 -15.70 13.64 1.79
CA TRP A 100 -14.76 13.13 2.79
C TRP A 100 -14.12 11.78 2.45
N TRP A 101 -14.57 11.12 1.38
CA TRP A 101 -14.08 9.79 1.03
C TRP A 101 -12.56 9.72 0.79
N PRO A 102 -11.90 10.68 0.10
CA PRO A 102 -10.44 10.67 -0.02
C PRO A 102 -9.73 10.69 1.33
N ALA A 103 -10.19 11.53 2.28
CA ALA A 103 -9.62 11.60 3.62
C ALA A 103 -9.83 10.30 4.40
N VAL A 104 -11.04 9.72 4.36
CA VAL A 104 -11.35 8.43 5.00
C VAL A 104 -10.44 7.33 4.44
N LEU A 105 -10.27 7.26 3.12
CA LEU A 105 -9.41 6.26 2.49
C LEU A 105 -7.95 6.42 2.94
N ALA A 106 -7.45 7.64 3.02
CA ALA A 106 -6.08 7.93 3.46
C ALA A 106 -5.86 7.54 4.93
N VAL A 107 -6.79 7.91 5.82
CA VAL A 107 -6.73 7.55 7.24
C VAL A 107 -6.75 6.03 7.44
N VAL A 108 -7.63 5.32 6.71
CA VAL A 108 -7.70 3.85 6.78
C VAL A 108 -6.41 3.22 6.28
N LEU A 109 -5.89 3.68 5.13
CA LEU A 109 -4.63 3.16 4.57
C LEU A 109 -3.45 3.41 5.52
N ALA A 110 -3.31 4.63 6.03
CA ALA A 110 -2.23 4.99 6.95
C ALA A 110 -2.35 4.21 8.28
N GLY A 111 -3.53 4.22 8.91
CA GLY A 111 -3.74 3.56 10.19
C GLY A 111 -3.55 2.04 10.13
N VAL A 112 -4.14 1.39 9.11
CA VAL A 112 -3.98 -0.06 8.93
C VAL A 112 -2.54 -0.43 8.59
N SER A 113 -1.86 0.35 7.73
CA SER A 113 -0.47 0.06 7.36
C SER A 113 0.49 0.25 8.54
N ALA A 114 0.35 1.32 9.30
CA ALA A 114 1.15 1.54 10.50
C ALA A 114 0.88 0.47 11.56
N GLY A 115 -0.39 0.17 11.85
CA GLY A 115 -0.78 -0.84 12.82
C GLY A 115 -0.26 -2.24 12.49
N LEU A 116 -0.39 -2.67 11.23
CA LEU A 116 0.13 -3.97 10.79
C LEU A 116 1.66 -4.03 10.79
N ALA A 117 2.33 -2.94 10.38
CA ALA A 117 3.79 -2.87 10.43
C ALA A 117 4.30 -2.98 11.87
N LEU A 118 3.69 -2.25 12.82
CA LEU A 118 4.04 -2.31 14.24
C LEU A 118 3.74 -3.68 14.84
N ALA A 119 2.59 -4.29 14.51
CA ALA A 119 2.24 -5.62 14.98
C ALA A 119 3.24 -6.69 14.49
N LEU A 120 3.65 -6.63 13.22
CA LEU A 120 4.65 -7.54 12.68
C LEU A 120 6.03 -7.29 13.28
N LYS A 121 6.45 -6.04 13.51
CA LYS A 121 7.69 -5.70 14.20
C LYS A 121 7.72 -6.31 15.62
N ALA A 122 6.64 -6.11 16.37
CA ALA A 122 6.49 -6.66 17.70
C ALA A 122 6.46 -8.20 17.72
N ALA A 123 5.94 -8.86 16.68
CA ALA A 123 5.89 -10.31 16.59
C ALA A 123 7.23 -10.95 16.17
N VAL A 124 7.98 -10.28 15.27
CA VAL A 124 9.22 -10.84 14.69
C VAL A 124 10.45 -10.47 15.52
N HIS A 125 10.45 -9.32 16.18
CA HIS A 125 11.57 -8.82 17.03
C HIS A 125 12.95 -8.90 16.36
N ARG A 126 13.01 -8.66 15.06
CA ARG A 126 14.27 -8.73 14.31
C ARG A 126 15.17 -7.55 14.66
N THR A 127 16.45 -7.81 14.95
CA THR A 127 17.46 -6.76 15.08
C THR A 127 17.81 -6.16 13.72
N ASP A 128 18.20 -4.90 13.70
CA ASP A 128 18.78 -4.25 12.51
C ASP A 128 20.18 -4.80 12.20
N PRO A 129 20.83 -4.36 11.12
CA PRO A 129 22.19 -4.78 10.78
C PRO A 129 23.25 -4.48 11.85
N HIS A 130 23.02 -3.50 12.72
CA HIS A 130 23.92 -3.14 13.82
C HIS A 130 23.62 -3.87 15.13
N GLY A 131 22.65 -4.79 15.12
CA GLY A 131 22.27 -5.61 16.28
C GLY A 131 21.30 -4.93 17.25
N PHE A 132 20.75 -3.75 16.91
CA PHE A 132 19.78 -3.05 17.75
C PHE A 132 18.35 -3.44 17.41
N VAL A 133 17.51 -3.48 18.44
CA VAL A 133 16.05 -3.48 18.27
C VAL A 133 15.60 -2.03 18.36
N THR A 134 14.99 -1.53 17.28
CA THR A 134 14.48 -0.16 17.25
C THR A 134 13.35 0.04 18.25
N ASP A 135 13.10 1.29 18.70
CA ASP A 135 12.00 1.64 19.63
C ASP A 135 10.62 1.22 19.10
N SER A 136 10.50 1.03 17.79
CA SER A 136 9.28 0.51 17.15
C SER A 136 9.12 -1.01 17.19
N GLY A 137 10.01 -1.74 17.91
CA GLY A 137 9.87 -3.18 18.15
C GLY A 137 10.63 -4.10 17.21
N GLY A 138 11.42 -3.57 16.26
CA GLY A 138 12.28 -4.40 15.38
C GLY A 138 12.43 -3.85 13.97
N ALA A 139 13.29 -4.50 13.17
CA ALA A 139 13.62 -4.07 11.81
C ALA A 139 12.59 -4.55 10.76
N PHE A 140 12.00 -5.74 10.93
CA PHE A 140 11.08 -6.36 9.96
C PHE A 140 9.60 -6.16 10.33
N PRO A 141 8.76 -5.77 9.36
CA PRO A 141 9.08 -5.23 8.04
C PRO A 141 9.54 -3.76 8.12
N SER A 142 10.19 -3.24 7.07
CA SER A 142 10.60 -1.84 7.02
C SER A 142 9.40 -0.89 7.02
N GLY A 143 9.28 -0.07 8.08
CA GLY A 143 8.23 0.95 8.21
C GLY A 143 8.35 2.05 7.16
N HIS A 144 9.57 2.45 6.80
CA HIS A 144 9.84 3.41 5.74
C HIS A 144 9.27 2.95 4.40
N THR A 145 9.52 1.69 4.05
CA THR A 145 9.05 1.13 2.77
C THR A 145 7.53 0.98 2.74
N VAL A 146 6.92 0.51 3.84
CA VAL A 146 5.44 0.45 3.96
C VAL A 146 4.85 1.83 3.75
N ALA A 147 5.34 2.84 4.48
CA ALA A 147 4.82 4.20 4.43
C ALA A 147 5.00 4.83 3.04
N LEU A 148 6.16 4.66 2.40
CA LEU A 148 6.41 5.18 1.06
C LEU A 148 5.44 4.59 0.03
N VAL A 149 5.32 3.25 0.00
CA VAL A 149 4.44 2.55 -0.95
C VAL A 149 3.00 2.99 -0.74
N VAL A 150 2.53 3.01 0.51
CA VAL A 150 1.15 3.40 0.85
C VAL A 150 0.91 4.90 0.57
N CYS A 151 1.87 5.78 0.86
CA CYS A 151 1.75 7.21 0.58
C CYS A 151 1.62 7.47 -0.92
N LEU A 152 2.61 7.05 -1.71
CA LEU A 152 2.61 7.34 -3.15
C LEU A 152 1.43 6.68 -3.86
N GLY A 153 1.19 5.38 -3.61
CA GLY A 153 0.06 4.68 -4.17
C GLY A 153 -1.29 5.22 -3.68
N GLY A 154 -1.39 5.59 -2.41
CA GLY A 154 -2.56 6.24 -1.81
C GLY A 154 -2.86 7.59 -2.45
N CYS A 155 -1.85 8.44 -2.65
CA CYS A 155 -1.98 9.71 -3.38
C CYS A 155 -2.52 9.49 -4.80
N LEU A 156 -2.01 8.50 -5.52
CA LEU A 156 -2.53 8.14 -6.85
C LEU A 156 -4.00 7.71 -6.77
N LEU A 157 -4.35 6.92 -5.77
CA LEU A 157 -5.73 6.49 -5.56
C LEU A 157 -6.67 7.64 -5.21
N VAL A 158 -6.27 8.61 -4.40
CA VAL A 158 -7.14 9.73 -3.98
C VAL A 158 -7.23 10.83 -5.03
N LEU A 159 -6.17 11.10 -5.79
CA LEU A 159 -6.12 12.21 -6.74
C LEU A 159 -6.85 11.92 -8.05
N ARG A 160 -6.79 10.69 -8.58
CA ARG A 160 -7.28 10.40 -9.93
C ARG A 160 -8.36 9.32 -9.96
N PRO A 161 -9.49 9.54 -10.68
CA PRO A 161 -10.53 8.53 -10.88
C PRO A 161 -10.01 7.28 -11.62
N ARG A 162 -9.14 7.50 -12.61
CA ARG A 162 -8.44 6.44 -13.35
C ARG A 162 -6.97 6.77 -13.37
N VAL A 163 -6.17 5.99 -12.64
CA VAL A 163 -4.72 6.15 -12.63
C VAL A 163 -4.15 5.57 -13.91
N ARG A 164 -3.40 6.38 -14.66
CA ARG A 164 -2.66 5.89 -15.84
C ARG A 164 -1.60 4.89 -15.37
N TRP A 165 -1.45 3.77 -16.07
CA TRP A 165 -0.58 2.67 -15.65
C TRP A 165 0.88 3.12 -15.39
N TRP A 166 1.42 4.03 -16.20
CA TRP A 166 2.79 4.53 -16.04
C TRP A 166 3.02 5.33 -14.76
N LEU A 167 1.99 5.95 -14.17
CA LEU A 167 2.13 6.64 -12.88
C LEU A 167 2.45 5.67 -11.73
N TRP A 168 2.05 4.40 -11.87
CA TRP A 168 2.41 3.40 -10.89
C TRP A 168 3.90 3.10 -10.88
N LEU A 169 4.67 3.43 -11.94
CA LEU A 169 6.13 3.30 -11.96
C LEU A 169 6.84 4.24 -10.98
N LEU A 170 6.17 5.31 -10.54
CA LEU A 170 6.70 6.20 -9.50
C LEU A 170 6.89 5.48 -8.17
N VAL A 171 6.03 4.50 -7.86
CA VAL A 171 6.12 3.75 -6.60
C VAL A 171 7.39 2.89 -6.54
N PRO A 172 7.69 2.00 -7.51
CA PRO A 172 8.93 1.24 -7.48
C PRO A 172 10.17 2.11 -7.70
N ALA A 173 10.10 3.20 -8.48
CA ALA A 173 11.24 4.11 -8.66
C ALA A 173 11.64 4.79 -7.34
N ALA A 174 10.67 5.38 -6.62
CA ALA A 174 10.92 5.95 -5.30
C ALA A 174 11.27 4.86 -4.26
N GLY A 175 10.68 3.66 -4.40
CA GLY A 175 11.02 2.50 -3.59
C GLY A 175 12.48 2.08 -3.77
N ALA A 176 13.00 2.07 -5.01
CA ALA A 176 14.41 1.77 -5.29
C ALA A 176 15.35 2.80 -4.65
N LEU A 177 15.03 4.09 -4.78
CA LEU A 177 15.79 5.17 -4.14
C LEU A 177 15.86 4.98 -2.62
N LEU A 178 14.70 4.78 -1.97
CA LEU A 178 14.63 4.55 -0.53
C LEU A 178 15.34 3.26 -0.11
N THR A 179 15.18 2.18 -0.88
CA THR A 179 15.84 0.89 -0.61
C THR A 179 17.36 1.07 -0.60
N THR A 180 17.92 1.74 -1.62
CA THR A 180 19.36 2.03 -1.68
C THR A 180 19.78 2.81 -0.44
N SER A 181 19.05 3.86 -0.06
CA SER A 181 19.34 4.65 1.12
C SER A 181 19.36 3.80 2.41
N LEU A 182 18.33 2.97 2.63
CA LEU A 182 18.19 2.15 3.83
C LEU A 182 19.28 1.08 3.94
N LEU A 183 19.64 0.46 2.82
CA LEU A 183 20.67 -0.59 2.77
C LEU A 183 22.08 -0.01 2.91
N VAL A 184 22.37 1.09 2.20
CA VAL A 184 23.68 1.76 2.29
C VAL A 184 23.89 2.36 3.69
N ALA A 185 22.85 2.90 4.30
CA ALA A 185 22.92 3.38 5.70
C ALA A 185 23.01 2.23 6.73
N GLY A 186 22.75 0.98 6.33
CA GLY A 186 22.72 -0.15 7.27
C GLY A 186 21.54 -0.12 8.23
N ALA A 187 20.47 0.62 7.88
CA ALA A 187 19.30 0.76 8.76
C ALA A 187 18.35 -0.46 8.67
N HIS A 188 18.40 -1.20 7.58
CA HIS A 188 17.54 -2.35 7.32
C HIS A 188 18.25 -3.45 6.53
N TRP A 189 17.79 -4.66 6.71
CA TRP A 189 18.11 -5.79 5.85
C TRP A 189 17.32 -5.73 4.52
N LEU A 190 17.81 -6.35 3.46
CA LEU A 190 17.09 -6.42 2.19
C LEU A 190 15.68 -7.01 2.36
N THR A 191 15.58 -8.10 3.14
CA THR A 191 14.29 -8.77 3.37
C THR A 191 13.31 -7.93 4.18
N ASP A 192 13.77 -6.99 5.03
CA ASP A 192 12.89 -6.04 5.71
C ASP A 192 12.19 -5.11 4.72
N VAL A 193 12.97 -4.62 3.74
CA VAL A 193 12.46 -3.75 2.67
C VAL A 193 11.47 -4.49 1.78
N LEU A 194 11.80 -5.73 1.38
CA LEU A 194 10.89 -6.57 0.59
C LEU A 194 9.58 -6.85 1.35
N GLY A 195 9.66 -7.16 2.65
CA GLY A 195 8.49 -7.34 3.50
C GLY A 195 7.61 -6.09 3.56
N GLY A 196 8.23 -4.92 3.71
CA GLY A 196 7.53 -3.63 3.69
C GLY A 196 6.84 -3.35 2.36
N ALA A 197 7.52 -3.65 1.23
CA ALA A 197 6.95 -3.49 -0.11
C ALA A 197 5.74 -4.41 -0.32
N LEU A 198 5.83 -5.69 0.05
CA LEU A 198 4.74 -6.65 -0.05
C LEU A 198 3.52 -6.22 0.76
N LEU A 199 3.71 -5.78 2.00
CA LEU A 199 2.64 -5.27 2.85
C LEU A 199 1.98 -4.03 2.22
N GLY A 200 2.77 -3.05 1.79
CA GLY A 200 2.27 -1.84 1.17
C GLY A 200 1.47 -2.10 -0.11
N VAL A 201 1.98 -2.96 -1.00
CA VAL A 201 1.28 -3.34 -2.24
C VAL A 201 -0.02 -4.10 -1.96
N ALA A 202 -0.02 -5.02 -0.98
CA ALA A 202 -1.24 -5.72 -0.59
C ALA A 202 -2.34 -4.74 -0.13
N LEU A 203 -1.99 -3.78 0.71
CA LEU A 203 -2.92 -2.76 1.22
C LEU A 203 -3.43 -1.84 0.10
N LEU A 204 -2.58 -1.41 -0.82
CA LEU A 204 -3.01 -0.63 -1.98
C LEU A 204 -3.95 -1.41 -2.90
N ALA A 205 -3.69 -2.69 -3.11
CA ALA A 205 -4.57 -3.55 -3.90
C ALA A 205 -5.97 -3.68 -3.27
N VAL A 206 -6.04 -3.79 -1.94
CA VAL A 206 -7.32 -3.76 -1.19
C VAL A 206 -7.97 -2.38 -1.28
N GLY A 207 -7.23 -1.30 -1.03
CA GLY A 207 -7.71 0.08 -1.09
C GLY A 207 -8.29 0.45 -2.46
N SER A 208 -7.66 -0.03 -3.54
CA SER A 208 -8.15 0.17 -4.90
C SER A 208 -9.53 -0.44 -5.13
N ARG A 209 -9.83 -1.59 -4.52
CA ARG A 209 -11.15 -2.25 -4.60
C ARG A 209 -12.23 -1.50 -3.83
N LEU A 210 -11.90 -1.02 -2.63
CA LEU A 210 -12.84 -0.21 -1.83
C LEU A 210 -13.27 1.02 -2.61
N ARG A 211 -12.32 1.66 -3.27
CA ARG A 211 -12.59 2.80 -4.14
C ARG A 211 -13.51 2.47 -5.31
N VAL A 212 -13.21 1.40 -6.06
CA VAL A 212 -14.03 0.99 -7.22
C VAL A 212 -15.47 0.65 -6.80
N ARG A 213 -15.65 -0.02 -5.67
CA ARG A 213 -16.98 -0.32 -5.14
C ARG A 213 -17.77 0.96 -4.83
N ARG A 214 -17.15 1.96 -4.19
CA ARG A 214 -17.80 3.24 -3.88
C ARG A 214 -18.24 3.99 -5.13
N LEU A 215 -17.41 4.05 -6.16
CA LEU A 215 -17.76 4.67 -7.43
C LEU A 215 -18.96 3.97 -8.09
N ALA A 216 -19.03 2.64 -8.01
CA ALA A 216 -20.15 1.87 -8.56
C ALA A 216 -21.48 2.12 -7.81
N HIS A 217 -21.44 2.37 -6.49
CA HIS A 217 -22.65 2.64 -5.69
C HIS A 217 -23.09 4.12 -5.74
N GLY A 218 -22.16 5.04 -6.00
CA GLY A 218 -22.45 6.49 -6.10
C GLY A 218 -23.20 6.89 -7.37
N VAL A 219 -23.15 6.05 -8.43
CA VAL A 219 -23.87 6.30 -9.70
C VAL A 219 -25.36 5.94 -9.62
N GLY A 220 -25.81 5.28 -8.53
CA GLY A 220 -27.19 4.88 -8.29
C GLY A 220 -27.96 5.80 -7.33
N GLY A 221 -27.60 7.07 -7.19
CA GLY A 221 -28.36 8.05 -6.41
C GLY A 221 -29.79 8.21 -6.98
N PRO A 222 -30.80 8.40 -6.12
CA PRO A 222 -32.18 8.47 -6.56
C PRO A 222 -32.33 9.63 -7.55
N THR A 223 -32.72 9.32 -8.77
CA THR A 223 -33.29 10.32 -9.69
C THR A 223 -34.44 10.97 -8.94
N ARG A 224 -34.26 12.23 -8.51
CA ARG A 224 -35.37 13.07 -8.08
C ARG A 224 -36.40 12.99 -9.19
N ARG A 225 -37.45 12.22 -9.00
CA ARG A 225 -38.68 12.40 -9.75
C ARG A 225 -39.11 13.83 -9.42
N ALA A 226 -38.87 14.76 -10.31
CA ALA A 226 -39.55 16.02 -10.36
C ALA A 226 -41.03 15.65 -10.48
N GLY A 227 -41.75 15.85 -9.41
CA GLY A 227 -43.21 15.74 -9.43
C GLY A 227 -43.75 16.76 -10.44
N ALA A 228 -44.27 16.26 -11.55
CA ALA A 228 -45.19 17.01 -12.36
C ALA A 228 -46.45 17.19 -11.52
N ALA A 229 -46.57 18.34 -10.86
CA ALA A 229 -47.85 18.91 -10.48
C ALA A 229 -48.38 19.57 -11.75
N GLY A 230 -49.29 18.90 -12.43
CA GLY A 230 -50.19 19.51 -13.40
C GLY A 230 -51.39 20.09 -12.70
N PRO A 231 -52.06 21.09 -13.30
CA PRO A 231 -53.15 21.88 -12.75
C PRO A 231 -54.44 21.08 -12.51
#